data_b06ca46d278a3dc8ce7a7adc62908295
#
_entry.id   b06ca46d278a3dc8ce7a7adc62908295
#
_cell.length_a   1.000
_cell.length_b   1.000
_cell.length_c   1.000
_cell.angle_alpha   90.00
_cell.angle_beta   90.00
_cell.angle_gamma   90.00
#
_symmetry.space_group_name_H-M   'P 1'
#
loop_
_entity.id
_entity.type
_entity.pdbx_description
1 polymer ?
#
loop_
_entity_poly.entity_id
_entity_poly.type
_entity_poly.pdbx_seq_one_letter_code
_entity_poly.pdbx_strand_id
1 'polypeptide(L)'
;MWISGASPLKVTGRRSPVRYASPIRALLAVVALVLIGQCNGALAQGMPSYDVTGFRDARFGMTEPEVRAVIAKDFGAKPADITSAVNPVEGTTVLTLKVASLDPGPGPAVVAYIFGYTSKKLIQVNVAWGDESNAKSDPNAMIAAGTRLERYFAGYSWSKDTTRAGIPVGPNTVVLFSGEDAKTGAVRLILDGVKYQMEREGKESTSPDPKGPPRLLINYIANRDSPDVAKIEKGKF
;
A
#
# COMPACT_ATOMS: atom_id res chain seq x y z
N MET A 1 30.29 -79.54 25.92
CA MET A 1 29.79 -80.90 25.51
C MET A 1 29.29 -80.77 24.09
N TRP A 2 30.11 -81.16 23.13
CA TRP A 2 29.86 -81.99 21.96
C TRP A 2 28.83 -81.42 20.95
N ILE A 3 28.96 -81.38 19.62
CA ILE A 3 29.89 -81.85 18.56
C ILE A 3 29.48 -81.10 17.31
N SER A 4 30.34 -80.53 16.55
CA SER A 4 30.89 -81.05 15.28
C SER A 4 29.87 -81.37 14.17
N GLY A 5 30.08 -80.78 13.03
CA GLY A 5 29.51 -81.07 11.75
C GLY A 5 30.03 -80.24 10.62
N ALA A 6 31.04 -80.80 9.92
CA ALA A 6 31.74 -80.19 8.81
C ALA A 6 31.01 -80.38 7.46
N SER A 7 31.07 -79.30 6.56
CA SER A 7 31.26 -79.34 5.12
C SER A 7 30.25 -80.06 4.17
N PRO A 8 30.11 -79.62 2.90
CA PRO A 8 31.14 -79.29 1.95
C PRO A 8 30.84 -78.05 1.03
N LEU A 9 31.91 -77.55 0.45
CA LEU A 9 31.99 -76.59 -0.64
C LEU A 9 31.24 -77.04 -1.91
N LYS A 10 30.31 -76.17 -2.39
CA LYS A 10 29.78 -76.22 -3.78
C LYS A 10 30.21 -74.97 -4.51
N VAL A 11 31.19 -75.08 -5.42
CA VAL A 11 31.55 -74.13 -6.44
C VAL A 11 30.47 -74.12 -7.52
N THR A 12 29.69 -73.09 -7.65
CA THR A 12 28.85 -72.81 -8.81
C THR A 12 29.20 -71.52 -9.43
N GLY A 13 29.79 -71.59 -10.63
CA GLY A 13 30.16 -70.45 -11.45
C GLY A 13 28.92 -69.63 -11.80
N ARG A 14 28.94 -68.39 -11.38
CA ARG A 14 27.93 -67.37 -11.73
C ARG A 14 28.35 -66.66 -13.00
N ARG A 15 27.74 -66.99 -14.12
CA ARG A 15 27.82 -66.20 -15.34
C ARG A 15 27.04 -64.88 -15.11
N SER A 16 27.69 -63.75 -15.20
CA SER A 16 27.07 -62.41 -15.15
C SER A 16 26.26 -62.18 -16.43
N PRO A 17 24.97 -61.79 -16.34
CA PRO A 17 24.25 -61.38 -17.53
C PRO A 17 24.70 -59.98 -17.94
N VAL A 18 25.17 -59.80 -19.15
CA VAL A 18 25.41 -58.50 -19.81
C VAL A 18 24.03 -57.85 -20.00
N ARG A 19 23.79 -56.80 -19.22
CA ARG A 19 22.58 -55.99 -19.37
C ARG A 19 22.80 -54.97 -20.48
N TYR A 20 22.22 -55.21 -21.65
CA TYR A 20 22.07 -54.17 -22.66
C TYR A 20 21.12 -53.11 -22.15
N ALA A 21 21.61 -51.91 -21.90
CA ALA A 21 20.76 -50.74 -21.57
C ALA A 21 19.97 -50.35 -22.82
N SER A 22 18.66 -50.44 -22.76
CA SER A 22 17.74 -50.06 -23.83
C SER A 22 17.90 -48.55 -24.15
N PRO A 23 18.12 -48.15 -25.42
CA PRO A 23 18.26 -46.73 -25.81
C PRO A 23 17.03 -45.88 -25.46
N ILE A 24 15.86 -46.51 -25.28
CA ILE A 24 14.64 -45.82 -24.91
C ILE A 24 14.72 -45.21 -23.48
N ARG A 25 15.43 -45.86 -22.53
CA ARG A 25 15.60 -45.34 -21.17
C ARG A 25 16.53 -44.12 -21.11
N ALA A 26 17.53 -44.03 -22.01
CA ALA A 26 18.44 -42.87 -22.12
C ALA A 26 17.68 -41.66 -22.70
N LEU A 27 16.76 -41.88 -23.65
CA LEU A 27 15.99 -40.78 -24.27
C LEU A 27 14.99 -40.16 -23.27
N LEU A 28 14.33 -40.97 -22.42
CA LEU A 28 13.41 -40.46 -21.40
C LEU A 28 14.12 -39.68 -20.31
N ALA A 29 15.35 -40.01 -19.95
CA ALA A 29 16.13 -39.27 -18.96
C ALA A 29 16.56 -37.86 -19.49
N VAL A 30 16.88 -37.74 -20.78
CA VAL A 30 17.23 -36.46 -21.38
C VAL A 30 16.01 -35.53 -21.50
N VAL A 31 14.83 -36.05 -21.86
CA VAL A 31 13.61 -35.27 -21.94
C VAL A 31 13.16 -34.78 -20.56
N ALA A 32 13.31 -35.58 -19.49
CA ALA A 32 13.03 -35.17 -18.12
C ALA A 32 13.97 -34.04 -17.65
N LEU A 33 15.24 -34.05 -18.03
CA LEU A 33 16.22 -33.01 -17.66
C LEU A 33 15.94 -31.68 -18.35
N VAL A 34 15.44 -31.69 -19.60
CA VAL A 34 15.08 -30.47 -20.34
C VAL A 34 13.82 -29.81 -19.78
N LEU A 35 12.85 -30.60 -19.26
CA LEU A 35 11.63 -30.06 -18.65
C LEU A 35 11.85 -29.41 -17.27
N ILE A 36 12.88 -29.83 -16.52
CA ILE A 36 13.22 -29.23 -15.21
C ILE A 36 13.92 -27.87 -15.39
N GLY A 37 14.57 -27.64 -16.53
CA GLY A 37 15.26 -26.37 -16.82
C GLY A 37 14.35 -25.18 -17.15
N GLN A 38 13.04 -25.40 -17.43
CA GLN A 38 12.09 -24.34 -17.80
C GLN A 38 11.33 -23.73 -16.62
N CYS A 39 11.45 -24.28 -15.40
CA CYS A 39 10.71 -23.77 -14.24
C CYS A 39 11.44 -22.72 -13.40
N ASN A 40 12.67 -22.30 -13.76
CA ASN A 40 13.46 -21.36 -12.97
C ASN A 40 13.28 -19.88 -13.36
N GLY A 41 12.31 -19.54 -14.23
CA GLY A 41 12.07 -18.16 -14.68
C GLY A 41 10.96 -17.39 -13.95
N ALA A 42 10.28 -17.98 -12.94
CA ALA A 42 9.03 -17.41 -12.40
C ALA A 42 9.13 -16.83 -10.97
N LEU A 43 10.30 -16.66 -10.37
CA LEU A 43 10.40 -16.31 -8.95
C LEU A 43 11.13 -14.99 -8.65
N ALA A 44 11.13 -14.03 -9.55
CA ALA A 44 11.61 -12.69 -9.23
C ALA A 44 10.76 -11.61 -9.92
N GLN A 45 9.44 -11.69 -9.82
CA GLN A 45 8.62 -10.49 -10.05
C GLN A 45 8.75 -9.66 -8.77
N GLY A 46 9.66 -8.67 -8.78
CA GLY A 46 9.73 -7.67 -7.73
C GLY A 46 8.37 -7.00 -7.55
N MET A 47 8.08 -6.48 -6.36
CA MET A 47 6.85 -5.73 -6.11
C MET A 47 6.69 -4.64 -7.17
N PRO A 48 5.48 -4.47 -7.76
CA PRO A 48 5.24 -3.41 -8.74
C PRO A 48 5.49 -2.04 -8.10
N SER A 49 6.02 -1.08 -8.87
CA SER A 49 6.18 0.30 -8.40
C SER A 49 4.82 0.99 -8.27
N TYR A 50 4.69 1.88 -7.29
CA TYR A 50 3.53 2.75 -7.14
C TYR A 50 3.84 4.13 -7.72
N ASP A 51 3.04 4.60 -8.65
CA ASP A 51 3.10 5.98 -9.15
C ASP A 51 1.97 6.80 -8.52
N VAL A 52 2.32 7.87 -7.81
CA VAL A 52 1.37 8.75 -7.14
C VAL A 52 0.88 9.80 -8.14
N THR A 53 -0.19 9.51 -8.83
CA THR A 53 -0.69 10.35 -9.94
C THR A 53 -1.94 11.16 -9.60
N GLY A 54 -2.53 10.96 -8.42
CA GLY A 54 -3.78 11.57 -7.99
C GLY A 54 -4.68 10.61 -7.24
N PHE A 55 -6.00 10.80 -7.35
CA PHE A 55 -7.00 9.96 -6.71
C PHE A 55 -8.17 9.67 -7.66
N ARG A 56 -8.50 8.40 -7.88
CA ARG A 56 -9.46 7.92 -8.89
C ARG A 56 -9.09 8.50 -10.27
N ASP A 57 -10.01 9.17 -10.96
CA ASP A 57 -9.76 9.80 -12.28
C ASP A 57 -9.12 11.19 -12.16
N ALA A 58 -9.10 11.83 -10.99
CA ALA A 58 -8.43 13.12 -10.78
C ALA A 58 -6.91 12.94 -10.79
N ARG A 59 -6.23 13.62 -11.73
CA ARG A 59 -4.78 13.56 -11.90
C ARG A 59 -4.13 14.89 -11.50
N PHE A 60 -2.97 14.82 -10.89
CA PHE A 60 -2.16 16.01 -10.62
C PHE A 60 -1.88 16.78 -11.92
N GLY A 61 -1.88 18.12 -11.82
CA GLY A 61 -1.77 18.99 -12.97
C GLY A 61 -3.08 19.35 -13.65
N MET A 62 -4.21 18.72 -13.31
CA MET A 62 -5.54 19.12 -13.78
C MET A 62 -5.92 20.52 -13.25
N THR A 63 -6.69 21.26 -14.06
CA THR A 63 -7.32 22.52 -13.66
C THR A 63 -8.57 22.25 -12.81
N GLU A 64 -9.06 23.28 -12.13
CA GLU A 64 -10.30 23.20 -11.35
C GLU A 64 -11.53 22.74 -12.18
N PRO A 65 -11.80 23.27 -13.39
CA PRO A 65 -12.91 22.77 -14.22
C PRO A 65 -12.77 21.30 -14.58
N GLU A 66 -11.56 20.81 -14.92
CA GLU A 66 -11.31 19.40 -15.21
C GLU A 66 -11.58 18.51 -13.98
N VAL A 67 -11.12 18.93 -12.79
CA VAL A 67 -11.37 18.20 -11.55
C VAL A 67 -12.86 18.18 -11.21
N ARG A 68 -13.60 19.29 -11.40
CA ARG A 68 -15.05 19.31 -11.21
C ARG A 68 -15.79 18.33 -12.13
N ALA A 69 -15.34 18.21 -13.38
CA ALA A 69 -15.88 17.24 -14.32
C ALA A 69 -15.61 15.79 -13.87
N VAL A 70 -14.39 15.53 -13.37
CA VAL A 70 -14.02 14.22 -12.79
C VAL A 70 -14.86 13.91 -11.55
N ILE A 71 -15.04 14.86 -10.63
CA ILE A 71 -15.87 14.67 -9.43
C ILE A 71 -17.31 14.30 -9.82
N ALA A 72 -17.89 14.98 -10.81
CA ALA A 72 -19.23 14.68 -11.30
C ALA A 72 -19.30 13.24 -11.88
N LYS A 73 -18.28 12.82 -12.63
CA LYS A 73 -18.18 11.47 -13.18
C LYS A 73 -18.01 10.39 -12.11
N ASP A 74 -17.05 10.58 -11.20
CA ASP A 74 -16.62 9.56 -10.22
C ASP A 74 -17.64 9.35 -9.09
N PHE A 75 -18.41 10.39 -8.75
CA PHE A 75 -19.31 10.40 -7.60
C PHE A 75 -20.76 10.74 -7.93
N GLY A 76 -21.08 11.08 -9.19
CA GLY A 76 -22.40 11.57 -9.56
C GLY A 76 -22.77 12.92 -8.91
N ALA A 77 -21.76 13.67 -8.45
CA ALA A 77 -21.95 14.91 -7.70
C ALA A 77 -22.42 16.05 -8.61
N LYS A 78 -23.36 16.87 -8.10
CA LYS A 78 -23.80 18.10 -8.77
C LYS A 78 -22.86 19.26 -8.38
N PRO A 79 -22.80 20.34 -9.16
CA PRO A 79 -21.98 21.51 -8.82
C PRO A 79 -22.27 22.08 -7.41
N ALA A 80 -23.50 22.02 -6.96
CA ALA A 80 -23.91 22.48 -5.61
C ALA A 80 -23.38 21.60 -4.46
N ASP A 81 -23.01 20.36 -4.73
CA ASP A 81 -22.44 19.44 -3.73
C ASP A 81 -20.97 19.71 -3.46
N ILE A 82 -20.32 20.53 -4.32
CA ILE A 82 -18.90 20.83 -4.26
C ILE A 82 -18.71 22.22 -3.66
N THR A 83 -18.14 22.30 -2.46
CA THR A 83 -17.77 23.57 -1.84
C THR A 83 -16.36 23.97 -2.28
N SER A 84 -16.12 25.30 -2.38
CA SER A 84 -14.81 25.87 -2.71
C SER A 84 -14.41 26.87 -1.63
N ALA A 85 -13.16 26.79 -1.18
CA ALA A 85 -12.59 27.71 -0.21
C ALA A 85 -11.11 27.96 -0.52
N VAL A 86 -10.57 29.08 -0.03
CA VAL A 86 -9.14 29.37 -0.08
C VAL A 86 -8.56 29.13 1.31
N ASN A 87 -7.49 28.36 1.38
CA ASN A 87 -6.70 28.19 2.60
C ASN A 87 -5.91 29.51 2.85
N PRO A 88 -6.21 30.25 3.92
CA PRO A 88 -5.59 31.56 4.12
C PRO A 88 -4.09 31.49 4.45
N VAL A 89 -3.59 30.34 4.91
CA VAL A 89 -2.18 30.16 5.26
C VAL A 89 -1.35 29.80 4.02
N GLU A 90 -1.87 28.86 3.23
CA GLU A 90 -1.15 28.33 2.07
C GLU A 90 -1.51 29.05 0.75
N GLY A 91 -2.58 29.85 0.75
CA GLY A 91 -3.11 30.50 -0.45
C GLY A 91 -3.69 29.52 -1.49
N THR A 92 -3.77 28.25 -1.16
CA THR A 92 -4.27 27.19 -2.02
C THR A 92 -5.81 27.25 -2.11
N THR A 93 -6.36 26.90 -3.28
CA THR A 93 -7.80 26.71 -3.45
C THR A 93 -8.14 25.25 -3.14
N VAL A 94 -9.20 25.02 -2.39
CA VAL A 94 -9.64 23.67 -1.98
C VAL A 94 -11.08 23.45 -2.44
N LEU A 95 -11.31 22.43 -3.27
CA LEU A 95 -12.64 21.89 -3.52
C LEU A 95 -12.91 20.74 -2.58
N THR A 96 -14.05 20.76 -1.91
CA THR A 96 -14.44 19.72 -0.95
C THR A 96 -15.76 19.08 -1.36
N LEU A 97 -15.78 17.75 -1.37
CA LEU A 97 -16.97 16.93 -1.59
C LEU A 97 -17.19 16.02 -0.38
N LYS A 98 -18.45 15.97 0.11
CA LYS A 98 -18.90 14.95 1.07
C LYS A 98 -19.55 13.81 0.31
N VAL A 99 -19.11 12.58 0.56
CA VAL A 99 -19.66 11.37 -0.04
C VAL A 99 -20.30 10.50 1.05
N ALA A 100 -21.44 9.91 0.77
CA ALA A 100 -22.19 9.12 1.74
C ALA A 100 -21.48 7.82 2.13
N SER A 101 -20.68 7.27 1.23
CA SER A 101 -19.86 6.07 1.46
C SER A 101 -18.67 6.05 0.53
N LEU A 102 -17.51 5.65 1.03
CA LEU A 102 -16.30 5.52 0.25
C LEU A 102 -15.46 4.34 0.80
N ASP A 103 -15.44 3.23 0.04
CA ASP A 103 -14.62 2.07 0.37
C ASP A 103 -13.11 2.43 0.29
N PRO A 104 -12.25 1.86 1.17
CA PRO A 104 -12.50 0.86 2.21
C PRO A 104 -12.87 1.43 3.58
N GLY A 105 -13.07 2.74 3.72
CA GLY A 105 -13.46 3.35 5.00
C GLY A 105 -14.92 3.06 5.38
N PRO A 106 -15.24 3.11 6.67
CA PRO A 106 -16.56 2.80 7.17
C PRO A 106 -17.50 4.02 7.05
N GLY A 107 -18.25 4.11 5.96
CA GLY A 107 -19.32 5.11 5.81
C GLY A 107 -18.90 6.41 5.13
N PRO A 108 -19.43 7.56 5.58
CA PRO A 108 -19.19 8.85 4.94
C PRO A 108 -17.72 9.26 4.92
N ALA A 109 -17.34 9.94 3.83
CA ALA A 109 -16.01 10.50 3.68
C ALA A 109 -16.07 11.93 3.14
N VAL A 110 -15.00 12.67 3.41
CA VAL A 110 -14.72 13.98 2.81
C VAL A 110 -13.53 13.81 1.87
N VAL A 111 -13.70 14.25 0.62
CA VAL A 111 -12.61 14.30 -0.36
C VAL A 111 -12.30 15.77 -0.64
N ALA A 112 -11.07 16.18 -0.42
CA ALA A 112 -10.59 17.53 -0.65
C ALA A 112 -9.54 17.53 -1.77
N TYR A 113 -9.79 18.32 -2.82
CA TYR A 113 -8.90 18.52 -3.95
C TYR A 113 -8.23 19.88 -3.81
N ILE A 114 -6.91 19.93 -3.69
CA ILE A 114 -6.12 21.10 -3.34
C ILE A 114 -5.34 21.56 -4.57
N PHE A 115 -5.54 22.83 -4.95
CA PHE A 115 -4.90 23.45 -6.10
C PHE A 115 -3.79 24.38 -5.66
N GLY A 116 -2.67 24.32 -6.34
CA GLY A 116 -1.48 25.09 -6.04
C GLY A 116 -1.72 26.60 -6.01
N TYR A 117 -0.98 27.28 -5.15
CA TYR A 117 -1.04 28.72 -5.00
C TYR A 117 -0.71 29.47 -6.29
N THR A 118 0.37 29.07 -6.97
CA THR A 118 0.85 29.71 -8.19
C THR A 118 0.27 29.04 -9.44
N SER A 119 0.38 27.73 -9.54
CA SER A 119 0.01 26.98 -10.75
C SER A 119 -1.49 26.91 -10.99
N LYS A 120 -2.30 27.02 -9.93
CA LYS A 120 -3.77 26.78 -9.97
C LYS A 120 -4.11 25.37 -10.51
N LYS A 121 -3.18 24.44 -10.40
CA LYS A 121 -3.33 23.02 -10.81
C LYS A 121 -3.50 22.14 -9.59
N LEU A 122 -4.15 20.98 -9.76
CA LEU A 122 -4.29 19.98 -8.70
C LEU A 122 -2.90 19.50 -8.24
N ILE A 123 -2.58 19.69 -6.97
CA ILE A 123 -1.31 19.29 -6.35
C ILE A 123 -1.46 18.28 -5.23
N GLN A 124 -2.66 18.15 -4.67
CA GLN A 124 -2.89 17.23 -3.56
C GLN A 124 -4.36 16.81 -3.51
N VAL A 125 -4.60 15.57 -3.08
CA VAL A 125 -5.95 15.09 -2.74
C VAL A 125 -5.90 14.48 -1.36
N ASN A 126 -6.81 14.93 -0.49
CA ASN A 126 -7.00 14.37 0.84
C ASN A 126 -8.33 13.64 0.91
N VAL A 127 -8.33 12.44 1.49
CA VAL A 127 -9.52 11.66 1.77
C VAL A 127 -9.58 11.43 3.27
N ALA A 128 -10.70 11.78 3.89
CA ALA A 128 -10.89 11.64 5.33
C ALA A 128 -12.19 10.92 5.65
N TRP A 129 -12.14 9.97 6.57
CA TRP A 129 -13.29 9.31 7.20
C TRP A 129 -13.31 9.66 8.69
N GLY A 130 -14.50 9.71 9.28
CA GLY A 130 -14.65 9.98 10.71
C GLY A 130 -14.51 11.45 11.06
N ASP A 131 -14.99 12.37 10.20
CA ASP A 131 -15.05 13.79 10.53
C ASP A 131 -16.05 14.06 11.68
N GLU A 132 -16.06 15.30 12.21
CA GLU A 132 -16.91 15.71 13.32
C GLU A 132 -18.41 15.51 13.03
N SER A 133 -18.81 15.45 11.74
CA SER A 133 -20.18 15.18 11.32
C SER A 133 -20.57 13.71 11.46
N ASN A 134 -19.62 12.80 11.66
CA ASN A 134 -19.80 11.36 11.79
C ASN A 134 -19.28 10.82 13.14
N ALA A 135 -19.69 11.43 14.24
CA ALA A 135 -19.31 11.06 15.61
C ALA A 135 -19.67 9.60 16.02
N LYS A 136 -20.34 8.84 15.14
CA LYS A 136 -20.76 7.45 15.35
C LYS A 136 -19.89 6.43 14.60
N SER A 137 -18.75 6.83 14.06
CA SER A 137 -17.84 5.90 13.38
C SER A 137 -17.38 4.80 14.35
N ASP A 138 -17.58 3.55 13.96
CA ASP A 138 -17.05 2.42 14.73
C ASP A 138 -15.51 2.44 14.72
N PRO A 139 -14.87 2.58 15.89
CA PRO A 139 -13.42 2.63 15.97
C PRO A 139 -12.72 1.39 15.38
N ASN A 140 -13.30 0.21 15.59
CA ASN A 140 -12.72 -1.04 15.09
C ASN A 140 -12.81 -1.13 13.56
N ALA A 141 -13.93 -0.68 12.99
CA ALA A 141 -14.08 -0.59 11.54
C ALA A 141 -13.08 0.40 10.93
N MET A 142 -12.81 1.53 11.60
CA MET A 142 -11.81 2.51 11.17
C MET A 142 -10.40 1.95 11.20
N ILE A 143 -10.01 1.27 12.29
CA ILE A 143 -8.70 0.59 12.41
C ILE A 143 -8.57 -0.49 11.34
N ALA A 144 -9.60 -1.30 11.13
CA ALA A 144 -9.59 -2.35 10.11
C ALA A 144 -9.44 -1.77 8.69
N ALA A 145 -10.08 -0.64 8.39
CA ALA A 145 -9.92 0.08 7.12
C ALA A 145 -8.49 0.60 6.96
N GLY A 146 -7.94 1.21 7.99
CA GLY A 146 -6.54 1.66 8.03
C GLY A 146 -5.55 0.52 7.75
N THR A 147 -5.73 -0.61 8.41
CA THR A 147 -4.88 -1.80 8.21
C THR A 147 -4.99 -2.36 6.78
N ARG A 148 -6.20 -2.34 6.18
CA ARG A 148 -6.36 -2.77 4.77
C ARG A 148 -5.60 -1.86 3.81
N LEU A 149 -5.71 -0.55 4.01
CA LEU A 149 -5.00 0.46 3.21
C LEU A 149 -3.49 0.40 3.39
N GLU A 150 -3.02 0.21 4.62
CA GLU A 150 -1.59 0.02 4.91
C GLU A 150 -1.03 -1.17 4.13
N ARG A 151 -1.69 -2.34 4.21
CA ARG A 151 -1.29 -3.54 3.46
C ARG A 151 -1.33 -3.33 1.95
N TYR A 152 -2.32 -2.58 1.45
CA TYR A 152 -2.40 -2.23 0.04
C TYR A 152 -1.16 -1.45 -0.41
N PHE A 153 -0.81 -0.37 0.29
CA PHE A 153 0.36 0.43 -0.06
C PHE A 153 1.68 -0.30 0.19
N ALA A 154 1.78 -1.11 1.25
CA ALA A 154 2.96 -1.93 1.54
C ALA A 154 3.20 -3.03 0.49
N GLY A 155 2.20 -3.39 -0.32
CA GLY A 155 2.31 -4.35 -1.42
C GLY A 155 3.03 -3.80 -2.67
N TYR A 156 3.44 -2.53 -2.66
CA TYR A 156 4.16 -1.87 -3.76
C TYR A 156 5.59 -1.52 -3.37
N SER A 157 6.45 -1.40 -4.37
CA SER A 157 7.78 -0.82 -4.18
C SER A 157 7.72 0.71 -4.27
N TRP A 158 8.41 1.36 -3.36
CA TRP A 158 8.53 2.80 -3.22
C TRP A 158 9.99 3.23 -3.39
N SER A 159 10.25 4.52 -3.51
CA SER A 159 11.63 5.03 -3.51
C SER A 159 12.37 4.58 -2.26
N LYS A 160 13.63 4.24 -2.42
CA LYS A 160 14.47 3.71 -1.35
C LYS A 160 14.47 4.65 -0.14
N ASP A 161 14.34 4.04 1.04
CA ASP A 161 14.41 4.72 2.34
C ASP A 161 13.29 5.74 2.64
N THR A 162 12.24 5.85 1.80
CA THR A 162 11.11 6.75 2.05
C THR A 162 9.96 6.08 2.79
N THR A 163 9.88 4.75 2.75
CA THR A 163 8.78 4.00 3.38
C THR A 163 8.87 4.05 4.89
N ARG A 164 7.77 4.41 5.54
CA ARG A 164 7.59 4.40 6.99
C ARG A 164 6.26 3.77 7.31
N ALA A 165 6.19 2.98 8.37
CA ALA A 165 4.96 2.36 8.86
C ALA A 165 4.93 2.35 10.39
N GLY A 166 3.75 2.48 10.97
CA GLY A 166 3.54 2.39 12.40
C GLY A 166 4.23 3.50 13.23
N ILE A 167 4.40 4.71 12.70
CA ILE A 167 5.14 5.81 13.37
C ILE A 167 4.19 6.67 14.19
N PRO A 168 4.26 6.66 15.53
CA PRO A 168 3.55 7.61 16.37
C PRO A 168 4.06 9.04 16.12
N VAL A 169 3.14 9.97 15.85
CA VAL A 169 3.45 11.39 15.63
C VAL A 169 2.77 12.29 16.64
N GLY A 170 2.06 11.71 17.58
CA GLY A 170 1.36 12.37 18.67
C GLY A 170 0.80 11.35 19.65
N PRO A 171 0.17 11.79 20.75
CA PRO A 171 -0.34 10.89 21.77
C PRO A 171 -1.46 9.96 21.29
N ASN A 172 -2.19 10.36 20.24
CA ASN A 172 -3.34 9.64 19.70
C ASN A 172 -3.28 9.52 18.17
N THR A 173 -2.15 9.81 17.55
CA THR A 173 -1.99 9.85 16.08
C THR A 173 -0.85 8.96 15.65
N VAL A 174 -1.10 8.09 14.70
CA VAL A 174 -0.11 7.20 14.09
C VAL A 174 -0.11 7.35 12.57
N VAL A 175 1.08 7.45 11.98
CA VAL A 175 1.27 7.28 10.54
C VAL A 175 1.32 5.78 10.27
N LEU A 176 0.22 5.22 9.77
CA LEU A 176 0.14 3.80 9.41
C LEU A 176 1.05 3.47 8.25
N PHE A 177 1.14 4.40 7.28
CA PHE A 177 2.00 4.24 6.11
C PHE A 177 2.42 5.61 5.56
N SER A 178 3.64 5.69 5.06
CA SER A 178 4.14 6.79 4.23
C SER A 178 5.14 6.24 3.23
N GLY A 179 5.04 6.66 1.97
CA GLY A 179 5.98 6.27 0.91
C GLY A 179 6.01 7.33 -0.19
N GLU A 180 7.15 7.42 -0.88
CA GLU A 180 7.37 8.31 -2.02
C GLU A 180 7.66 7.50 -3.27
N ASP A 181 7.15 7.94 -4.41
CA ASP A 181 7.50 7.38 -5.70
C ASP A 181 8.81 7.96 -6.26
N ALA A 182 9.24 7.48 -7.41
CA ALA A 182 10.47 7.95 -8.06
C ALA A 182 10.40 9.41 -8.56
N LYS A 183 9.21 10.04 -8.54
CA LYS A 183 8.95 11.40 -9.03
C LYS A 183 8.64 12.40 -7.91
N THR A 184 8.95 12.05 -6.65
CA THR A 184 8.65 12.82 -5.44
C THR A 184 7.16 12.94 -5.09
N GLY A 185 6.30 12.18 -5.78
CA GLY A 185 4.92 11.98 -5.37
C GLY A 185 4.86 11.16 -4.09
N ALA A 186 3.96 11.50 -3.16
CA ALA A 186 3.89 10.81 -1.88
C ALA A 186 2.47 10.40 -1.50
N VAL A 187 2.38 9.27 -0.79
CA VAL A 187 1.17 8.86 -0.07
C VAL A 187 1.46 8.87 1.41
N ARG A 188 0.52 9.38 2.20
CA ARG A 188 0.55 9.34 3.65
C ARG A 188 -0.80 8.88 4.19
N LEU A 189 -0.80 7.79 4.95
CA LEU A 189 -1.96 7.24 5.63
C LEU A 189 -1.84 7.48 7.13
N ILE A 190 -2.81 8.13 7.72
CA ILE A 190 -2.80 8.54 9.12
C ILE A 190 -4.05 8.02 9.81
N LEU A 191 -3.89 7.44 10.99
CA LEU A 191 -4.97 7.12 11.90
C LEU A 191 -4.85 8.01 13.13
N ASP A 192 -5.90 8.78 13.41
CA ASP A 192 -6.00 9.73 14.52
C ASP A 192 -7.11 9.32 15.48
N GLY A 193 -7.05 9.74 16.74
CA GLY A 193 -8.02 9.38 17.78
C GLY A 193 -7.85 7.97 18.33
N VAL A 194 -6.67 7.35 18.17
CA VAL A 194 -6.35 6.01 18.67
C VAL A 194 -5.12 6.03 19.56
N LYS A 195 -5.08 5.15 20.57
CA LYS A 195 -3.86 4.90 21.31
C LYS A 195 -2.99 3.89 20.55
N TYR A 196 -1.74 4.24 20.38
CA TYR A 196 -0.72 3.38 19.81
C TYR A 196 0.22 2.90 20.93
N GLN A 197 0.34 1.59 21.07
CA GLN A 197 1.23 0.98 22.05
C GLN A 197 2.17 0.02 21.35
N MET A 198 3.48 0.21 21.53
CA MET A 198 4.47 -0.79 21.17
C MET A 198 4.59 -1.79 22.31
N GLU A 199 4.28 -3.05 22.05
CA GLU A 199 4.54 -4.12 23.01
C GLU A 199 6.04 -4.44 23.04
N ARG A 200 6.55 -4.87 24.22
CA ARG A 200 7.99 -5.17 24.44
C ARG A 200 8.59 -6.23 23.51
N GLU A 201 7.78 -7.00 22.81
CA GLU A 201 8.20 -8.06 21.87
C GLU A 201 8.15 -7.63 20.40
N GLY A 202 8.06 -6.32 20.11
CA GLY A 202 7.98 -5.79 18.75
C GLY A 202 6.61 -5.96 18.08
N LYS A 203 5.59 -6.34 18.81
CA LYS A 203 4.20 -6.31 18.35
C LYS A 203 3.62 -4.93 18.60
N GLU A 204 3.09 -4.35 17.52
CA GLU A 204 2.40 -3.07 17.59
C GLU A 204 0.90 -3.32 17.78
N SER A 205 0.28 -2.60 18.71
CA SER A 205 -1.16 -2.61 18.88
C SER A 205 -1.72 -1.21 18.80
N THR A 206 -2.86 -1.06 18.11
CA THR A 206 -3.65 0.16 18.12
C THR A 206 -4.96 -0.11 18.85
N SER A 207 -5.30 0.76 19.78
CA SER A 207 -6.60 0.73 20.45
C SER A 207 -7.28 2.10 20.33
N PRO A 208 -8.63 2.16 20.22
CA PRO A 208 -9.34 3.42 20.13
C PRO A 208 -9.09 4.29 21.37
N ASP A 209 -8.94 5.60 21.17
CA ASP A 209 -8.97 6.55 22.28
C ASP A 209 -10.42 6.74 22.72
N PRO A 210 -10.75 6.51 23.98
CA PRO A 210 -12.11 6.69 24.50
C PRO A 210 -12.57 8.16 24.54
N LYS A 211 -11.68 9.13 24.27
CA LYS A 211 -11.95 10.57 24.37
C LYS A 211 -12.33 11.22 23.05
N GLY A 212 -12.23 10.53 21.90
CA GLY A 212 -12.57 11.10 20.61
C GLY A 212 -12.91 10.06 19.55
N PRO A 213 -13.67 10.42 18.52
CA PRO A 213 -13.92 9.54 17.39
C PRO A 213 -12.64 9.38 16.58
N PRO A 214 -12.29 8.14 16.17
CA PRO A 214 -11.14 7.92 15.33
C PRO A 214 -11.38 8.48 13.94
N ARG A 215 -10.30 8.98 13.31
CA ARG A 215 -10.28 9.50 11.95
C ARG A 215 -9.21 8.78 11.15
N LEU A 216 -9.53 8.44 9.92
CA LEU A 216 -8.60 7.85 8.97
C LEU A 216 -8.41 8.83 7.81
N LEU A 217 -7.17 9.19 7.50
CA LEU A 217 -6.83 10.17 6.48
C LEU A 217 -5.84 9.55 5.50
N ILE A 218 -6.06 9.81 4.20
CA ILE A 218 -5.05 9.57 3.15
C ILE A 218 -4.73 10.90 2.50
N ASN A 219 -3.44 11.20 2.36
CA ASN A 219 -2.97 12.31 1.56
C ASN A 219 -2.23 11.76 0.33
N TYR A 220 -2.68 12.11 -0.86
CA TYR A 220 -1.96 11.94 -2.12
C TYR A 220 -1.36 13.28 -2.49
N ILE A 221 -0.04 13.36 -2.63
CA ILE A 221 0.73 14.60 -2.78
C ILE A 221 1.55 14.51 -4.06
N ALA A 222 1.46 15.51 -4.93
CA ALA A 222 2.16 15.54 -6.22
C ALA A 222 3.68 15.71 -6.07
N ASN A 223 4.08 16.59 -5.16
CA ASN A 223 5.49 16.87 -4.87
C ASN A 223 5.63 17.23 -3.39
N ARG A 224 6.24 16.31 -2.64
CA ARG A 224 6.45 16.49 -1.20
C ARG A 224 7.55 17.51 -0.89
N ASP A 225 8.61 17.55 -1.69
CA ASP A 225 9.80 18.33 -1.40
C ASP A 225 9.61 19.81 -1.72
N SER A 226 8.75 20.11 -2.71
CA SER A 226 8.49 21.46 -3.15
C SER A 226 6.99 21.67 -3.45
N PRO A 227 6.13 21.70 -2.42
CA PRO A 227 4.71 21.99 -2.60
C PRO A 227 4.48 23.42 -3.10
N ASP A 228 3.51 23.57 -4.03
CA ASP A 228 3.10 24.88 -4.57
C ASP A 228 2.14 25.59 -3.61
N VAL A 229 2.70 26.16 -2.56
CA VAL A 229 1.99 26.90 -1.50
C VAL A 229 2.59 28.30 -1.34
N ALA A 230 1.83 29.24 -0.79
CA ALA A 230 2.33 30.56 -0.43
C ALA A 230 3.48 30.44 0.58
N LYS A 231 4.61 31.06 0.30
CA LYS A 231 5.78 31.08 1.16
C LYS A 231 6.12 32.51 1.56
N ILE A 232 6.49 32.70 2.82
CA ILE A 232 7.05 33.97 3.26
C ILE A 232 8.48 34.05 2.71
N GLU A 233 8.76 35.08 1.92
CA GLU A 233 10.09 35.30 1.37
C GLU A 233 11.08 35.64 2.50
N LYS A 234 12.30 35.12 2.38
CA LYS A 234 13.35 35.37 3.34
C LYS A 234 13.59 36.89 3.49
N GLY A 235 13.53 37.41 4.73
CA GLY A 235 13.77 38.80 5.04
C GLY A 235 12.55 39.73 4.95
N LYS A 236 11.34 39.17 4.79
CA LYS A 236 10.08 39.96 4.80
C LYS A 236 9.30 39.88 6.12
N PHE A 237 9.93 39.46 7.19
CA PHE A 237 9.37 39.43 8.57
C PHE A 237 10.43 39.87 9.57
#